data_494bfbd205dcac3a5099e9de701f77c5
#
_entry.id   494bfbd205dcac3a5099e9de701f77c5
#
_cell.length_a   1.000
_cell.length_b   1.000
_cell.length_c   1.000
_cell.angle_alpha   90.00
_cell.angle_beta   90.00
_cell.angle_gamma   90.00
#
_symmetry.space_group_name_H-M   'P 1'
#
loop_
_entity.id
_entity.type
_entity.pdbx_description
1 polymer ?
#
loop_
_entity_poly.entity_id
_entity_poly.type
_entity_poly.pdbx_seq_one_letter_code
_entity_poly.pdbx_strand_id
1 'polypeptide(L)'
;MKIVEHAELRKRVEALLLEGRSPENIAGRITRKEKHLPSISGDSIERFLKSVYGRKIESKRNKEKAKRKFRKKRTKVTQLKDRKFIDIRPSIINRRGRVGDVEADFIVSGRDGTGILLTVTDRKLRVSFIEQILTVTIAEMERACLRIKKRYPEWITMTTDNDLLWQHHRRLEELLGITIYFCHPYHSWEKGSIENTNGVVRIDIPKGSDISKYSKHFIRSIETKLNNRFMDCLGFATPQEVLDAHRKRKNARQRREEKK
;
A
#
# COMPACT_ATOMS: atom_id res chain seq x y z
N MET A 1 0.65 12.88 33.31
CA MET A 1 0.96 12.13 32.04
C MET A 1 0.78 13.12 30.89
N LYS A 2 1.86 13.48 30.20
CA LYS A 2 1.89 14.56 29.20
C LYS A 2 0.72 14.57 28.20
N ILE A 3 0.29 13.39 27.73
CA ILE A 3 -0.88 13.23 26.82
C ILE A 3 -2.17 13.65 27.51
N VAL A 4 -2.33 13.36 28.78
CA VAL A 4 -3.58 13.66 29.52
C VAL A 4 -3.66 15.14 29.88
N GLU A 5 -2.53 15.77 30.16
CA GLU A 5 -2.40 17.16 30.58
C GLU A 5 -2.58 18.16 29.42
N HIS A 6 -2.26 17.72 28.18
CA HIS A 6 -2.34 18.59 27.01
C HIS A 6 -3.50 18.16 26.10
N ALA A 7 -4.61 18.89 26.16
CA ALA A 7 -5.89 18.52 25.51
C ALA A 7 -5.78 18.32 23.99
N GLU A 8 -5.08 19.21 23.28
CA GLU A 8 -4.91 19.13 21.84
C GLU A 8 -4.06 17.93 21.43
N LEU A 9 -2.93 17.68 22.12
CA LEU A 9 -2.10 16.50 21.93
C LEU A 9 -2.90 15.21 22.15
N ARG A 10 -3.69 15.17 23.23
CA ARG A 10 -4.54 14.04 23.55
C ARG A 10 -5.54 13.77 22.43
N LYS A 11 -6.28 14.77 22.00
CA LYS A 11 -7.25 14.66 20.89
C LYS A 11 -6.60 14.14 19.63
N ARG A 12 -5.41 14.64 19.28
CA ARG A 12 -4.65 14.20 18.11
C ARG A 12 -4.20 12.74 18.22
N VAL A 13 -3.62 12.36 19.36
CA VAL A 13 -3.15 11.00 19.63
C VAL A 13 -4.32 10.00 19.59
N GLU A 14 -5.44 10.30 20.25
CA GLU A 14 -6.64 9.46 20.26
C GLU A 14 -7.21 9.26 18.85
N ALA A 15 -7.32 10.31 18.04
CA ALA A 15 -7.77 10.23 16.66
C ALA A 15 -6.89 9.30 15.82
N LEU A 16 -5.57 9.49 15.87
CA LEU A 16 -4.62 8.68 15.12
C LEU A 16 -4.57 7.20 15.58
N LEU A 17 -4.76 6.96 16.88
CA LEU A 17 -4.87 5.60 17.42
C LEU A 17 -6.13 4.89 16.92
N LEU A 18 -7.26 5.60 16.84
CA LEU A 18 -8.53 5.08 16.30
C LEU A 18 -8.44 4.81 14.79
N GLU A 19 -7.63 5.58 14.05
CA GLU A 19 -7.29 5.29 12.65
C GLU A 19 -6.37 4.07 12.50
N GLY A 20 -5.95 3.42 13.59
CA GLY A 20 -5.08 2.24 13.56
C GLY A 20 -3.60 2.53 13.38
N ARG A 21 -3.14 3.77 13.57
CA ARG A 21 -1.70 4.11 13.52
C ARG A 21 -0.93 3.47 14.68
N SER A 22 0.35 3.15 14.45
CA SER A 22 1.20 2.64 15.54
C SER A 22 1.67 3.77 16.45
N PRO A 23 1.94 3.48 17.74
CA PRO A 23 2.48 4.46 18.68
C PRO A 23 3.75 5.16 18.19
N GLU A 24 4.67 4.41 17.58
CA GLU A 24 5.95 4.90 17.06
C GLU A 24 5.72 5.88 15.89
N ASN A 25 4.83 5.53 14.96
CA ASN A 25 4.50 6.39 13.83
C ASN A 25 3.81 7.68 14.27
N ILE A 26 2.93 7.61 15.28
CA ILE A 26 2.26 8.79 15.85
C ILE A 26 3.31 9.71 16.51
N ALA A 27 4.17 9.13 17.34
CA ALA A 27 5.22 9.88 18.03
C ALA A 27 6.18 10.53 17.03
N GLY A 28 6.63 9.80 16.03
CA GLY A 28 7.51 10.30 14.98
C GLY A 28 6.86 11.40 14.14
N ARG A 29 5.58 11.27 13.78
CA ARG A 29 4.83 12.30 13.03
C ARG A 29 4.72 13.60 13.85
N ILE A 30 4.27 13.50 15.11
CA ILE A 30 4.12 14.68 15.99
C ILE A 30 5.46 15.38 16.15
N THR A 31 6.51 14.65 16.51
CA THR A 31 7.82 15.23 16.77
C THR A 31 8.47 15.87 15.54
N ARG A 32 8.30 15.28 14.35
CA ARG A 32 9.02 15.73 13.14
C ARG A 32 8.22 16.66 12.24
N LYS A 33 6.90 16.55 12.23
CA LYS A 33 6.04 17.27 11.26
C LYS A 33 4.98 18.17 11.90
N GLU A 34 4.52 17.86 13.10
CA GLU A 34 3.47 18.62 13.80
C GLU A 34 4.07 19.36 15.00
N LYS A 35 5.07 20.23 14.73
CA LYS A 35 5.90 20.94 15.75
C LYS A 35 5.13 21.91 16.66
N HIS A 36 3.87 22.22 16.32
CA HIS A 36 2.98 22.99 17.20
C HIS A 36 2.50 22.17 18.41
N LEU A 37 2.62 20.83 18.35
CA LEU A 37 2.30 19.94 19.44
C LEU A 37 3.56 19.56 20.22
N PRO A 38 3.45 19.33 21.55
CA PRO A 38 4.57 18.86 22.34
C PRO A 38 5.10 17.52 21.86
N SER A 39 6.41 17.37 21.75
CA SER A 39 7.05 16.11 21.36
C SER A 39 6.73 14.99 22.36
N ILE A 40 6.58 13.78 21.87
CA ILE A 40 6.16 12.60 22.63
C ILE A 40 6.86 11.35 22.09
N SER A 41 7.09 10.35 22.94
CA SER A 41 7.64 9.04 22.54
C SER A 41 6.55 7.99 22.32
N GLY A 42 6.86 6.94 21.55
CA GLY A 42 6.00 5.77 21.38
C GLY A 42 5.64 5.12 22.70
N ASP A 43 6.60 4.95 23.60
CA ASP A 43 6.40 4.40 24.95
C ASP A 43 5.39 5.20 25.79
N SER A 44 5.39 6.55 25.63
CA SER A 44 4.42 7.40 26.32
C SER A 44 2.99 7.16 25.80
N ILE A 45 2.85 6.88 24.50
CA ILE A 45 1.56 6.54 23.88
C ILE A 45 1.13 5.13 24.32
N GLU A 46 2.05 4.17 24.40
CA GLU A 46 1.75 2.84 24.93
C GLU A 46 1.30 2.86 26.38
N ARG A 47 1.99 3.65 27.22
CA ARG A 47 1.55 3.86 28.62
C ARG A 47 0.17 4.49 28.68
N PHE A 48 -0.13 5.46 27.80
CA PHE A 48 -1.46 6.04 27.71
C PHE A 48 -2.51 4.99 27.33
N LEU A 49 -2.26 4.12 26.36
CA LEU A 49 -3.18 3.04 25.95
C LEU A 49 -3.52 2.10 27.13
N LYS A 50 -2.53 1.75 27.96
CA LYS A 50 -2.71 0.89 29.15
C LYS A 50 -3.39 1.61 30.32
N SER A 51 -3.47 2.93 30.29
CA SER A 51 -4.11 3.72 31.36
C SER A 51 -5.63 3.68 31.28
N VAL A 52 -6.31 4.17 32.32
CA VAL A 52 -7.77 4.31 32.37
C VAL A 52 -8.33 5.14 31.23
N TYR A 53 -7.54 6.11 30.72
CA TYR A 53 -7.93 7.00 29.64
C TYR A 53 -7.88 6.33 28.25
N GLY A 54 -6.89 5.45 28.02
CA GLY A 54 -6.67 4.79 26.72
C GLY A 54 -7.30 3.39 26.59
N ARG A 55 -7.74 2.77 27.69
CA ARG A 55 -8.19 1.38 27.75
C ARG A 55 -9.29 1.02 26.74
N LYS A 56 -10.24 1.92 26.50
CA LYS A 56 -11.31 1.72 25.50
C LYS A 56 -10.75 1.65 24.06
N ILE A 57 -9.77 2.49 23.75
CA ILE A 57 -9.09 2.53 22.45
C ILE A 57 -8.27 1.25 22.26
N GLU A 58 -7.52 0.83 23.29
CA GLU A 58 -6.75 -0.41 23.28
C GLU A 58 -7.63 -1.63 23.04
N SER A 59 -8.75 -1.75 23.75
CA SER A 59 -9.72 -2.83 23.57
C SER A 59 -10.24 -2.91 22.13
N LYS A 60 -10.60 -1.77 21.52
CA LYS A 60 -11.05 -1.70 20.13
C LYS A 60 -9.97 -2.15 19.17
N ARG A 61 -8.72 -1.67 19.34
CA ARG A 61 -7.55 -2.06 18.53
C ARG A 61 -7.25 -3.56 18.62
N ASN A 62 -7.34 -4.14 19.80
CA ASN A 62 -7.08 -5.56 20.02
C ASN A 62 -8.17 -6.45 19.40
N LYS A 63 -9.44 -6.06 19.44
CA LYS A 63 -10.53 -6.76 18.73
C LYS A 63 -10.30 -6.77 17.21
N GLU A 64 -9.82 -5.68 16.63
CA GLU A 64 -9.48 -5.61 15.20
C GLU A 64 -8.26 -6.48 14.85
N LYS A 65 -7.23 -6.54 15.72
CA LYS A 65 -6.08 -7.44 15.55
C LYS A 65 -6.44 -8.92 15.64
N ALA A 66 -7.34 -9.31 16.54
CA ALA A 66 -7.75 -10.71 16.74
C ALA A 66 -8.48 -11.32 15.55
N LYS A 67 -9.20 -10.51 14.74
CA LYS A 67 -9.88 -10.95 13.52
C LYS A 67 -8.94 -11.43 12.40
N ARG A 68 -7.61 -11.29 12.53
CA ARG A 68 -6.62 -11.47 11.44
C ARG A 68 -5.98 -12.87 11.33
N LYS A 69 -6.22 -13.84 12.20
CA LYS A 69 -5.51 -15.13 12.20
C LYS A 69 -6.30 -16.27 11.55
N PHE A 70 -6.04 -16.60 10.25
CA PHE A 70 -6.38 -17.89 9.64
C PHE A 70 -5.33 -18.37 8.60
N ARG A 71 -5.02 -19.70 8.59
CA ARG A 71 -4.00 -20.37 7.75
C ARG A 71 -4.54 -20.88 6.40
N LYS A 72 -3.74 -20.83 5.32
CA LYS A 72 -4.06 -21.28 3.94
C LYS A 72 -3.57 -22.70 3.62
N LYS A 73 -4.33 -23.45 2.77
CA LYS A 73 -3.91 -24.67 2.06
C LYS A 73 -3.18 -24.31 0.75
N ARG A 74 -2.19 -25.13 0.34
CA ARG A 74 -1.38 -24.96 -0.88
C ARG A 74 -2.12 -25.38 -2.14
N THR A 75 -2.04 -24.61 -3.24
CA THR A 75 -2.51 -24.93 -4.60
C THR A 75 -1.34 -25.18 -5.54
N LYS A 76 -1.52 -26.04 -6.58
CA LYS A 76 -0.52 -26.32 -7.63
C LYS A 76 -0.26 -25.07 -8.49
N VAL A 77 1.00 -24.84 -8.84
CA VAL A 77 1.45 -23.69 -9.64
C VAL A 77 1.45 -24.05 -11.10
N THR A 78 0.74 -23.27 -11.92
CA THR A 78 0.85 -23.32 -13.38
C THR A 78 2.01 -22.42 -13.82
N GLN A 79 2.92 -22.96 -14.65
CA GLN A 79 4.09 -22.19 -15.09
C GLN A 79 3.73 -21.31 -16.29
N LEU A 80 3.94 -20.00 -16.18
CA LEU A 80 3.90 -19.06 -17.30
C LEU A 80 5.20 -19.18 -18.11
N LYS A 81 5.12 -19.09 -19.45
CA LYS A 81 6.30 -19.15 -20.34
C LYS A 81 6.99 -17.78 -20.42
N ASP A 82 8.28 -17.79 -20.77
CA ASP A 82 9.09 -16.60 -21.15
C ASP A 82 9.11 -15.44 -20.12
N ARG A 83 9.11 -15.76 -18.82
CA ARG A 83 9.16 -14.78 -17.74
C ARG A 83 10.58 -14.25 -17.50
N LYS A 84 10.64 -12.93 -17.24
CA LYS A 84 11.84 -12.32 -16.66
C LYS A 84 11.77 -12.48 -15.14
N PHE A 85 12.62 -13.31 -14.56
CA PHE A 85 12.66 -13.47 -13.10
C PHE A 85 13.33 -12.29 -12.41
N ILE A 86 13.07 -12.16 -11.12
CA ILE A 86 13.58 -11.10 -10.26
C ILE A 86 15.14 -11.03 -10.23
N ASP A 87 15.84 -12.13 -10.55
CA ASP A 87 17.29 -12.22 -10.55
C ASP A 87 17.95 -11.24 -11.55
N ILE A 88 17.31 -11.06 -12.72
CA ILE A 88 17.82 -10.15 -13.76
C ILE A 88 17.34 -8.70 -13.55
N ARG A 89 16.60 -8.44 -12.48
CA ARG A 89 16.07 -7.11 -12.17
C ARG A 89 17.22 -6.17 -11.77
N PRO A 90 17.33 -4.97 -12.38
CA PRO A 90 18.38 -4.01 -12.06
C PRO A 90 18.48 -3.69 -10.56
N SER A 91 19.69 -3.60 -10.04
CA SER A 91 19.95 -3.36 -8.61
C SER A 91 19.31 -2.07 -8.06
N ILE A 92 19.13 -1.06 -8.92
CA ILE A 92 18.44 0.18 -8.55
C ILE A 92 17.00 -0.07 -8.07
N ILE A 93 16.32 -1.07 -8.66
CA ILE A 93 14.97 -1.47 -8.25
C ILE A 93 15.03 -2.14 -6.87
N ASN A 94 16.02 -3.02 -6.64
CA ASN A 94 16.21 -3.71 -5.37
C ASN A 94 16.44 -2.71 -4.23
N ARG A 95 17.27 -1.69 -4.47
CA ARG A 95 17.58 -0.61 -3.51
C ARG A 95 16.47 0.45 -3.39
N ARG A 96 15.35 0.30 -4.13
CA ARG A 96 14.26 1.30 -4.17
C ARG A 96 14.77 2.70 -4.56
N GLY A 97 15.75 2.75 -5.46
CA GLY A 97 16.44 3.99 -5.84
C GLY A 97 15.63 4.85 -6.81
N ARG A 98 14.71 4.25 -7.59
CA ARG A 98 13.96 4.90 -8.66
C ARG A 98 12.47 4.94 -8.36
N VAL A 99 11.79 6.02 -8.77
CA VAL A 99 10.33 6.15 -8.78
C VAL A 99 9.79 5.42 -10.00
N GLY A 100 8.64 4.80 -9.87
CA GLY A 100 7.97 4.08 -10.94
C GLY A 100 8.25 2.57 -10.98
N ASP A 101 9.06 2.06 -10.05
CA ASP A 101 9.25 0.63 -9.85
C ASP A 101 8.19 0.11 -8.89
N VAL A 102 7.18 -0.62 -9.38
CA VAL A 102 6.05 -1.05 -8.57
C VAL A 102 6.06 -2.55 -8.27
N GLU A 103 5.36 -2.92 -7.21
CA GLU A 103 4.90 -4.28 -6.93
C GLU A 103 3.41 -4.36 -7.19
N ALA A 104 2.95 -5.44 -7.83
CA ALA A 104 1.54 -5.69 -8.10
C ALA A 104 1.10 -7.04 -7.53
N ASP A 105 -0.16 -7.10 -7.08
CA ASP A 105 -0.75 -8.32 -6.53
C ASP A 105 -2.28 -8.28 -6.65
N PHE A 106 -2.91 -9.45 -6.48
CA PHE A 106 -4.36 -9.56 -6.46
C PHE A 106 -4.88 -9.90 -5.07
N ILE A 107 -5.91 -9.19 -4.66
CA ILE A 107 -6.73 -9.53 -3.51
C ILE A 107 -7.99 -10.21 -4.05
N VAL A 108 -8.13 -11.51 -3.81
CA VAL A 108 -9.28 -12.28 -4.31
C VAL A 108 -10.42 -12.33 -3.30
N SER A 109 -11.65 -12.44 -3.81
CA SER A 109 -12.86 -12.69 -3.02
C SER A 109 -12.78 -13.99 -2.24
N GLY A 110 -13.67 -14.17 -1.26
CA GLY A 110 -13.90 -15.44 -0.60
C GLY A 110 -14.45 -16.50 -1.56
N ARG A 111 -14.65 -17.73 -1.02
CA ARG A 111 -15.03 -18.90 -1.82
C ARG A 111 -16.31 -18.68 -2.63
N ASP A 112 -17.29 -18.01 -2.04
CA ASP A 112 -18.62 -17.78 -2.63
C ASP A 112 -18.77 -16.34 -3.18
N GLY A 113 -17.68 -15.56 -3.19
CA GLY A 113 -17.66 -14.18 -3.67
C GLY A 113 -17.05 -14.08 -5.05
N THR A 114 -17.38 -12.98 -5.74
CA THR A 114 -16.89 -12.65 -7.08
C THR A 114 -16.03 -11.38 -7.08
N GLY A 115 -15.28 -11.18 -8.16
CA GLY A 115 -14.39 -10.04 -8.31
C GLY A 115 -13.08 -10.16 -7.53
N ILE A 116 -12.15 -9.30 -7.92
CA ILE A 116 -10.83 -9.17 -7.31
C ILE A 116 -10.45 -7.68 -7.23
N LEU A 117 -9.47 -7.36 -6.39
CA LEU A 117 -8.78 -6.08 -6.45
C LEU A 117 -7.38 -6.30 -7.02
N LEU A 118 -7.03 -5.51 -8.03
CA LEU A 118 -5.65 -5.29 -8.43
C LEU A 118 -5.07 -4.20 -7.52
N THR A 119 -4.02 -4.52 -6.79
CA THR A 119 -3.27 -3.58 -5.97
C THR A 119 -1.89 -3.35 -6.59
N VAL A 120 -1.48 -2.09 -6.69
CA VAL A 120 -0.17 -1.68 -7.24
C VAL A 120 0.46 -0.69 -6.27
N THR A 121 1.69 -0.96 -5.83
CA THR A 121 2.39 -0.10 -4.86
C THR A 121 3.78 0.25 -5.37
N ASP A 122 4.11 1.53 -5.44
CA ASP A 122 5.47 1.99 -5.74
C ASP A 122 6.43 1.66 -4.60
N ARG A 123 7.58 1.08 -4.96
CA ARG A 123 8.57 0.59 -3.99
C ARG A 123 9.29 1.71 -3.25
N LYS A 124 9.48 2.87 -3.89
CA LYS A 124 10.17 4.04 -3.33
C LYS A 124 9.22 4.99 -2.63
N LEU A 125 8.15 5.42 -3.32
CA LEU A 125 7.20 6.40 -2.80
C LEU A 125 6.15 5.80 -1.87
N ARG A 126 6.00 4.46 -1.88
CA ARG A 126 4.96 3.74 -1.10
C ARG A 126 3.53 4.11 -1.48
N VAL A 127 3.33 4.91 -2.52
CA VAL A 127 2.01 5.22 -3.04
C VAL A 127 1.36 3.97 -3.63
N SER A 128 0.09 3.77 -3.33
CA SER A 128 -0.67 2.59 -3.73
C SER A 128 -1.89 2.98 -4.55
N PHE A 129 -2.20 2.15 -5.53
CA PHE A 129 -3.38 2.28 -6.40
C PHE A 129 -4.17 0.98 -6.35
N ILE A 130 -5.49 1.09 -6.32
CA ILE A 130 -6.40 -0.06 -6.25
C ILE A 130 -7.44 0.04 -7.36
N GLU A 131 -7.59 -1.03 -8.14
CA GLU A 131 -8.66 -1.18 -9.11
C GLU A 131 -9.50 -2.42 -8.82
N GLN A 132 -10.82 -2.25 -8.82
CA GLN A 132 -11.78 -3.35 -8.70
C GLN A 132 -12.04 -3.96 -10.07
N ILE A 133 -11.94 -5.29 -10.15
CA ILE A 133 -12.22 -6.09 -11.35
C ILE A 133 -13.35 -7.04 -10.98
N LEU A 134 -14.55 -6.79 -11.51
CA LEU A 134 -15.75 -7.58 -11.21
C LEU A 134 -15.80 -8.85 -12.05
N THR A 135 -15.47 -8.75 -13.33
CA THR A 135 -15.35 -9.88 -14.25
C THR A 135 -13.87 -10.24 -14.40
N VAL A 136 -13.46 -11.37 -13.80
CA VAL A 136 -12.05 -11.76 -13.72
C VAL A 136 -11.60 -12.35 -15.04
N THR A 137 -11.18 -11.48 -15.95
CA THR A 137 -10.61 -11.81 -17.27
C THR A 137 -9.31 -11.07 -17.49
N ILE A 138 -8.47 -11.57 -18.38
CA ILE A 138 -7.21 -10.89 -18.76
C ILE A 138 -7.50 -9.50 -19.33
N ALA A 139 -8.52 -9.37 -20.18
CA ALA A 139 -8.90 -8.09 -20.78
C ALA A 139 -9.30 -7.04 -19.72
N GLU A 140 -10.07 -7.43 -18.70
CA GLU A 140 -10.43 -6.51 -17.61
C GLU A 140 -9.23 -6.18 -16.71
N MET A 141 -8.33 -7.13 -16.51
CA MET A 141 -7.07 -6.90 -15.80
C MET A 141 -6.19 -5.90 -16.56
N GLU A 142 -6.02 -6.08 -17.89
CA GLU A 142 -5.29 -5.12 -18.74
C GLU A 142 -5.90 -3.72 -18.68
N ARG A 143 -7.24 -3.61 -18.74
CA ARG A 143 -7.96 -2.32 -18.59
C ARG A 143 -7.72 -1.70 -17.20
N ALA A 144 -7.70 -2.52 -16.14
CA ALA A 144 -7.40 -2.03 -14.80
C ALA A 144 -5.98 -1.50 -14.70
N CYS A 145 -4.99 -2.18 -15.29
CA CYS A 145 -3.61 -1.70 -15.38
C CYS A 145 -3.52 -0.38 -16.14
N LEU A 146 -4.22 -0.25 -17.27
CA LEU A 146 -4.26 1.00 -18.06
C LEU A 146 -4.87 2.15 -17.25
N ARG A 147 -5.94 1.91 -16.48
CA ARG A 147 -6.52 2.94 -15.59
C ARG A 147 -5.52 3.39 -14.52
N ILE A 148 -4.77 2.46 -13.93
CA ILE A 148 -3.71 2.80 -12.97
C ILE A 148 -2.59 3.57 -13.68
N LYS A 149 -2.12 3.12 -14.85
CA LYS A 149 -1.06 3.78 -15.62
C LYS A 149 -1.43 5.23 -15.97
N LYS A 150 -2.70 5.50 -16.31
CA LYS A 150 -3.19 6.86 -16.56
C LYS A 150 -3.10 7.74 -15.30
N ARG A 151 -3.35 7.21 -14.11
CA ARG A 151 -3.23 7.93 -12.83
C ARG A 151 -1.79 8.04 -12.34
N TYR A 152 -0.96 7.07 -12.71
CA TYR A 152 0.44 6.96 -12.32
C TYR A 152 1.34 6.77 -13.57
N PRO A 153 1.53 7.83 -14.37
CA PRO A 153 2.36 7.77 -15.58
C PRO A 153 3.84 7.50 -15.29
N GLU A 154 4.27 7.70 -14.04
CA GLU A 154 5.61 7.39 -13.55
C GLU A 154 5.95 5.90 -13.55
N TRP A 155 4.98 5.00 -13.67
CA TRP A 155 5.15 3.55 -13.66
C TRP A 155 6.09 3.07 -14.78
N ILE A 156 7.24 2.47 -14.42
CA ILE A 156 8.31 2.04 -15.34
C ILE A 156 8.47 0.52 -15.34
N THR A 157 8.45 -0.10 -14.16
CA THR A 157 8.58 -1.56 -14.02
C THR A 157 7.54 -2.12 -13.06
N MET A 158 7.21 -3.38 -13.23
CA MET A 158 6.32 -4.12 -12.33
C MET A 158 6.99 -5.40 -11.84
N THR A 159 6.88 -5.69 -10.55
CA THR A 159 7.22 -6.98 -9.97
C THR A 159 5.95 -7.66 -9.48
N THR A 160 5.70 -8.89 -9.91
CA THR A 160 4.48 -9.63 -9.59
C THR A 160 4.77 -11.10 -9.32
N ASP A 161 3.77 -11.85 -8.84
CA ASP A 161 3.82 -13.31 -8.71
C ASP A 161 3.46 -14.01 -10.03
N ASN A 162 3.30 -15.34 -9.94
CA ASN A 162 3.03 -16.19 -11.08
C ASN A 162 1.53 -16.47 -11.27
N ASP A 163 0.66 -15.49 -10.99
CA ASP A 163 -0.78 -15.64 -11.23
C ASP A 163 -1.08 -15.76 -12.73
N LEU A 164 -2.07 -16.58 -13.08
CA LEU A 164 -2.47 -16.83 -14.47
C LEU A 164 -3.01 -15.60 -15.19
N LEU A 165 -3.52 -14.62 -14.47
CA LEU A 165 -3.94 -13.36 -15.08
C LEU A 165 -2.79 -12.62 -15.78
N TRP A 166 -1.54 -12.90 -15.40
CA TRP A 166 -0.35 -12.35 -16.06
C TRP A 166 0.12 -13.16 -17.28
N GLN A 167 -0.62 -14.14 -17.76
CA GLN A 167 -0.15 -15.02 -18.86
C GLN A 167 0.16 -14.26 -20.15
N HIS A 168 -0.48 -13.12 -20.42
CA HIS A 168 -0.18 -12.25 -21.57
C HIS A 168 0.74 -11.08 -21.18
N HIS A 169 1.66 -11.28 -20.25
CA HIS A 169 2.54 -10.25 -19.71
C HIS A 169 3.34 -9.50 -20.79
N ARG A 170 3.78 -10.14 -21.88
CA ARG A 170 4.48 -9.47 -22.98
C ARG A 170 3.62 -8.41 -23.65
N ARG A 171 2.37 -8.75 -23.96
CA ARG A 171 1.40 -7.79 -24.49
C ARG A 171 1.14 -6.66 -23.48
N LEU A 172 1.08 -6.97 -22.21
CA LEU A 172 0.91 -5.97 -21.16
C LEU A 172 2.13 -5.05 -21.04
N GLU A 173 3.36 -5.56 -21.20
CA GLU A 173 4.59 -4.76 -21.29
C GLU A 173 4.49 -3.72 -22.41
N GLU A 174 4.06 -4.16 -23.61
CA GLU A 174 3.86 -3.27 -24.77
C GLU A 174 2.79 -2.21 -24.52
N LEU A 175 1.60 -2.64 -24.05
CA LEU A 175 0.46 -1.75 -23.78
C LEU A 175 0.78 -0.65 -22.75
N LEU A 176 1.57 -0.97 -21.74
CA LEU A 176 1.89 -0.04 -20.65
C LEU A 176 3.23 0.68 -20.85
N GLY A 177 4.08 0.20 -21.77
CA GLY A 177 5.45 0.70 -21.93
C GLY A 177 6.31 0.46 -20.68
N ILE A 178 6.21 -0.74 -20.07
CA ILE A 178 6.93 -1.10 -18.84
C ILE A 178 7.65 -2.45 -19.00
N THR A 179 8.52 -2.77 -18.03
CA THR A 179 9.10 -4.12 -17.91
C THR A 179 8.50 -4.87 -16.73
N ILE A 180 8.12 -6.14 -16.94
CA ILE A 180 7.53 -6.99 -15.91
C ILE A 180 8.54 -8.05 -15.43
N TYR A 181 8.73 -8.12 -14.12
CA TYR A 181 9.56 -9.11 -13.44
C TYR A 181 8.68 -10.03 -12.59
N PHE A 182 9.02 -11.30 -12.55
CA PHE A 182 8.30 -12.32 -11.80
C PHE A 182 9.10 -12.79 -10.60
N CYS A 183 8.45 -12.88 -9.46
CA CYS A 183 9.01 -13.51 -8.28
C CYS A 183 9.15 -15.02 -8.49
N HIS A 184 10.06 -15.65 -7.76
CA HIS A 184 10.15 -17.10 -7.72
C HIS A 184 8.88 -17.70 -7.10
N PRO A 185 8.47 -18.88 -7.55
CA PRO A 185 7.38 -19.61 -6.92
C PRO A 185 7.66 -19.81 -5.42
N TYR A 186 6.67 -19.52 -4.57
CA TYR A 186 6.74 -19.64 -3.10
C TYR A 186 7.63 -18.60 -2.38
N HIS A 187 8.21 -17.62 -3.06
CA HIS A 187 9.06 -16.57 -2.49
C HIS A 187 8.27 -15.28 -2.24
N SER A 188 7.27 -15.34 -1.35
CA SER A 188 6.41 -14.19 -1.05
C SER A 188 7.16 -12.98 -0.50
N TRP A 189 8.28 -13.20 0.21
CA TRP A 189 9.12 -12.12 0.76
C TRP A 189 9.74 -11.20 -0.29
N GLU A 190 9.80 -11.62 -1.56
CA GLU A 190 10.30 -10.79 -2.67
C GLU A 190 9.37 -9.62 -3.01
N LYS A 191 8.11 -9.64 -2.52
CA LYS A 191 7.07 -8.61 -2.67
C LYS A 191 6.63 -7.99 -1.33
N GLY A 192 7.55 -7.71 -0.43
CA GLY A 192 7.21 -7.26 0.93
C GLY A 192 6.44 -5.94 0.99
N SER A 193 6.57 -5.04 -0.01
CA SER A 193 5.83 -3.76 0.00
C SER A 193 4.34 -3.98 -0.26
N ILE A 194 4.00 -4.78 -1.26
CA ILE A 194 2.61 -5.05 -1.61
C ILE A 194 1.93 -5.95 -0.59
N GLU A 195 2.66 -6.89 0.04
CA GLU A 195 2.12 -7.71 1.12
C GLU A 195 1.66 -6.85 2.31
N ASN A 196 2.47 -5.86 2.70
CA ASN A 196 2.09 -4.91 3.74
C ASN A 196 0.86 -4.09 3.32
N THR A 197 0.83 -3.59 2.08
CA THR A 197 -0.33 -2.87 1.53
C THR A 197 -1.58 -3.72 1.58
N ASN A 198 -1.52 -4.95 1.07
CA ASN A 198 -2.64 -5.89 1.08
C ASN A 198 -3.10 -6.24 2.50
N GLY A 199 -2.16 -6.34 3.45
CA GLY A 199 -2.46 -6.51 4.87
C GLY A 199 -3.30 -5.36 5.43
N VAL A 200 -3.06 -4.13 4.99
CA VAL A 200 -3.84 -2.96 5.41
C VAL A 200 -5.20 -2.93 4.73
N VAL A 201 -5.28 -3.21 3.41
CA VAL A 201 -6.57 -3.34 2.69
C VAL A 201 -7.47 -4.37 3.36
N ARG A 202 -6.89 -5.47 3.84
CA ARG A 202 -7.62 -6.55 4.53
C ARG A 202 -8.18 -6.16 5.90
N ILE A 203 -7.89 -4.98 6.41
CA ILE A 203 -8.58 -4.43 7.60
C ILE A 203 -9.99 -4.02 7.23
N ASP A 204 -10.15 -3.36 6.09
CA ASP A 204 -11.43 -2.83 5.63
C ASP A 204 -12.20 -3.88 4.77
N ILE A 205 -11.47 -4.76 4.07
CA ILE A 205 -12.02 -5.88 3.28
C ILE A 205 -11.44 -7.20 3.83
N PRO A 206 -12.07 -7.82 4.82
CA PRO A 206 -11.58 -9.05 5.45
C PRO A 206 -11.44 -10.22 4.46
N LYS A 207 -10.62 -11.21 4.80
CA LYS A 207 -10.57 -12.48 4.03
C LYS A 207 -11.93 -13.15 4.07
N GLY A 208 -12.35 -13.68 2.93
CA GLY A 208 -13.66 -14.30 2.79
C GLY A 208 -14.76 -13.35 2.32
N SER A 209 -14.51 -12.02 2.29
CA SER A 209 -15.46 -11.06 1.75
C SER A 209 -15.69 -11.27 0.25
N ASP A 210 -16.89 -10.95 -0.20
CA ASP A 210 -17.23 -10.82 -1.61
C ASP A 210 -16.88 -9.40 -2.08
N ILE A 211 -15.87 -9.29 -2.94
CA ILE A 211 -15.34 -8.01 -3.41
C ILE A 211 -16.37 -7.29 -4.30
N SER A 212 -17.24 -8.00 -4.98
CA SER A 212 -18.27 -7.41 -5.84
C SER A 212 -19.29 -6.55 -5.08
N LYS A 213 -19.47 -6.80 -3.79
CA LYS A 213 -20.39 -6.06 -2.92
C LYS A 213 -19.88 -4.69 -2.47
N TYR A 214 -18.60 -4.41 -2.65
CA TYR A 214 -18.03 -3.13 -2.29
C TYR A 214 -18.15 -2.13 -3.44
N SER A 215 -18.62 -0.92 -3.15
CA SER A 215 -18.70 0.14 -4.16
C SER A 215 -17.31 0.62 -4.58
N LYS A 216 -17.18 1.12 -5.81
CA LYS A 216 -15.94 1.77 -6.30
C LYS A 216 -15.52 2.93 -5.39
N HIS A 217 -16.48 3.69 -4.86
CA HIS A 217 -16.23 4.78 -3.91
C HIS A 217 -15.57 4.26 -2.63
N PHE A 218 -16.08 3.17 -2.07
CA PHE A 218 -15.49 2.54 -0.88
C PHE A 218 -14.06 2.05 -1.15
N ILE A 219 -13.82 1.39 -2.29
CA ILE A 219 -12.46 0.99 -2.68
C ILE A 219 -11.53 2.20 -2.80
N ARG A 220 -12.03 3.31 -3.38
CA ARG A 220 -11.25 4.55 -3.51
C ARG A 220 -10.95 5.18 -2.14
N SER A 221 -11.88 5.10 -1.19
CA SER A 221 -11.65 5.59 0.18
C SER A 221 -10.53 4.80 0.89
N ILE A 222 -10.44 3.48 0.65
CA ILE A 222 -9.34 2.65 1.16
C ILE A 222 -8.01 3.07 0.54
N GLU A 223 -7.97 3.31 -0.78
CA GLU A 223 -6.77 3.80 -1.46
C GLU A 223 -6.31 5.16 -0.87
N THR A 224 -7.25 6.08 -0.67
CA THR A 224 -6.97 7.38 -0.04
C THR A 224 -6.44 7.21 1.39
N LYS A 225 -7.05 6.34 2.19
CA LYS A 225 -6.61 6.01 3.55
C LYS A 225 -5.18 5.44 3.56
N LEU A 226 -4.83 4.57 2.60
CA LEU A 226 -3.48 4.02 2.43
C LEU A 226 -2.47 5.13 2.15
N ASN A 227 -2.77 6.00 1.18
CA ASN A 227 -1.86 7.03 0.70
C ASN A 227 -1.71 8.22 1.68
N ASN A 228 -2.62 8.35 2.64
CA ASN A 228 -2.55 9.34 3.72
C ASN A 228 -1.99 8.78 5.05
N ARG A 229 -1.42 7.57 5.05
CA ARG A 229 -0.71 7.03 6.20
C ARG A 229 0.72 7.56 6.22
N PHE A 230 1.12 8.22 7.29
CA PHE A 230 2.53 8.54 7.45
C PHE A 230 3.34 7.29 7.81
N MET A 231 4.53 7.19 7.25
CA MET A 231 5.40 6.02 7.32
C MET A 231 6.81 6.42 7.76
N ASP A 232 7.41 5.65 8.66
CA ASP A 232 8.78 5.89 9.13
C ASP A 232 9.79 5.89 7.98
N CYS A 233 9.69 4.93 7.06
CA CYS A 233 10.57 4.84 5.89
C CYS A 233 10.47 6.04 4.91
N LEU A 234 9.48 6.91 5.08
CA LEU A 234 9.30 8.19 4.35
C LEU A 234 9.60 9.41 5.25
N GLY A 235 10.31 9.20 6.36
CA GLY A 235 10.56 10.26 7.34
C GLY A 235 9.28 10.83 7.94
N PHE A 236 8.29 9.96 8.17
CA PHE A 236 6.95 10.27 8.68
C PHE A 236 6.10 11.15 7.75
N ALA A 237 6.49 11.27 6.48
CA ALA A 237 5.60 11.78 5.45
C ALA A 237 4.59 10.71 5.01
N THR A 238 3.52 11.13 4.36
CA THR A 238 2.58 10.21 3.70
C THR A 238 3.04 9.90 2.28
N PRO A 239 2.66 8.74 1.70
CA PRO A 239 2.88 8.44 0.30
C PRO A 239 2.37 9.56 -0.64
N GLN A 240 1.21 10.16 -0.35
CA GLN A 240 0.65 11.24 -1.14
C GLN A 240 1.53 12.50 -1.08
N GLU A 241 1.98 12.92 0.12
CA GLU A 241 2.91 14.07 0.28
C GLU A 241 4.19 13.87 -0.54
N VAL A 242 4.74 12.65 -0.54
CA VAL A 242 5.98 12.35 -1.27
C VAL A 242 5.77 12.32 -2.78
N LEU A 243 4.64 11.77 -3.26
CA LEU A 243 4.26 11.78 -4.68
C LEU A 243 4.10 13.21 -5.19
N ASP A 244 3.37 14.05 -4.46
CA ASP A 244 3.13 15.44 -4.82
C ASP A 244 4.43 16.26 -4.88
N ALA A 245 5.33 16.04 -3.90
CA ALA A 245 6.65 16.65 -3.90
C ALA A 245 7.51 16.19 -5.09
N HIS A 246 7.43 14.88 -5.45
CA HIS A 246 8.11 14.35 -6.63
C HIS A 246 7.63 15.01 -7.91
N ARG A 247 6.31 15.10 -8.12
CA ARG A 247 5.68 15.72 -9.31
C ARG A 247 6.02 17.21 -9.42
N LYS A 248 5.97 17.94 -8.31
CA LYS A 248 6.37 19.36 -8.28
C LYS A 248 7.83 19.56 -8.74
N ARG A 249 8.76 18.72 -8.23
CA ARG A 249 10.18 18.79 -8.64
C ARG A 249 10.38 18.46 -10.12
N LYS A 250 9.70 17.43 -10.61
CA LYS A 250 9.74 17.03 -12.02
C LYS A 250 9.28 18.17 -12.94
N ASN A 251 8.12 18.78 -12.64
CA ASN A 251 7.57 19.89 -13.41
C ASN A 251 8.48 21.12 -13.36
N ALA A 252 9.06 21.43 -12.19
CA ALA A 252 9.99 22.55 -12.07
C ALA A 252 11.29 22.34 -12.89
N ARG A 253 11.77 21.08 -12.98
CA ARG A 253 12.92 20.71 -13.81
C ARG A 253 12.62 20.86 -15.31
N GLN A 254 11.49 20.34 -15.77
CA GLN A 254 11.05 20.46 -17.16
C GLN A 254 10.95 21.94 -17.59
N ARG A 255 10.30 22.79 -16.78
CA ARG A 255 10.20 24.24 -17.08
C ARG A 255 11.57 24.94 -17.14
N ARG A 256 12.59 24.45 -16.44
CA ARG A 256 13.96 25.00 -16.54
C ARG A 256 14.68 24.55 -17.79
N GLU A 257 14.42 23.32 -18.26
CA GLU A 257 14.98 22.76 -19.49
C GLU A 257 14.36 23.41 -20.74
N GLU A 258 13.05 23.71 -20.72
CA GLU A 258 12.33 24.44 -21.79
C GLU A 258 12.72 25.92 -21.92
N LYS A 259 13.36 26.51 -20.91
CA LYS A 259 13.84 27.92 -20.91
C LYS A 259 15.30 28.07 -21.34
N LYS A 260 15.97 26.96 -21.60
CA LYS A 260 17.36 26.93 -22.11
C LYS A 260 17.39 26.69 -23.62
#